data_23fd23791c5e9d8aea53abded91be0b2
#
_entry.id   23fd23791c5e9d8aea53abded91be0b2
#
_cell.length_a   1.000
_cell.length_b   1.000
_cell.length_c   1.000
_cell.angle_alpha   90.00
_cell.angle_beta   90.00
_cell.angle_gamma   90.00
#
_symmetry.space_group_name_H-M   'P 1'
#
loop_
_entity.id
_entity.type
_entity.pdbx_description
1 polymer ?
#
loop_
_entity_poly.entity_id
_entity_poly.type
_entity_poly.pdbx_seq_one_letter_code
_entity_poly.pdbx_strand_id
1 'polypeptide(L)'
;TQSMKRYFLFLILIFSFSLIQAQNVSPWKRISRAQISLTERVNIRENQDNLALFELDISALKQSLQPLQNSAIVSEIEIEIPNKRGELEKFKIHEFSNFEPALQAQFPDIRSYSGLGLTDKNASVYFSMSPKGIQTMVLRSDTTTEFIERFSDSQDIYELFDSNTRKKGDLPLSCSTADVLLNKQLVNKTLATTANNGVYKTLRLALACTGEYTTYFGGVTQALAAMNATLTRVNGIFNRDLALHLNLIANNTVLLYTNPATDPYSPSSVGANGAWNLELQNDLTAKIGNANYDIGHLFGASGGGGNAGCIGCVCQNPISSTDLAKGSGYTSPADGKPEGDTFDIDFVVHEMGHQLGANHTFSHETEGTGVNVEPGGGSTIMAYAGVTDYNVQSHSD
;
A
#
# COMPACT_ATOMS: atom_id res chain seq x y z
N THR A 1 -62.55 -20.61 26.77
CA THR A 1 -61.49 -21.41 26.07
C THR A 1 -61.30 -21.05 24.60
N GLN A 2 -62.32 -20.56 23.88
CA GLN A 2 -62.21 -20.14 22.50
C GLN A 2 -61.53 -18.76 22.36
N SER A 3 -61.71 -17.87 23.31
CA SER A 3 -61.07 -16.54 23.33
C SER A 3 -59.54 -16.62 23.49
N MET A 4 -59.04 -17.48 24.38
CA MET A 4 -57.60 -17.67 24.61
C MET A 4 -56.85 -18.23 23.38
N LYS A 5 -57.49 -19.09 22.58
CA LYS A 5 -56.91 -19.64 21.35
C LYS A 5 -56.75 -18.58 20.27
N ARG A 6 -57.61 -17.56 20.20
CA ARG A 6 -57.52 -16.43 19.26
C ARG A 6 -56.36 -15.50 19.60
N TYR A 7 -56.11 -15.21 20.87
CA TYR A 7 -54.98 -14.40 21.29
C TYR A 7 -53.62 -15.10 21.10
N PHE A 8 -53.60 -16.41 21.28
CA PHE A 8 -52.39 -17.21 21.06
C PHE A 8 -52.03 -17.29 19.56
N LEU A 9 -52.98 -17.38 18.65
CA LEU A 9 -52.74 -17.30 17.22
C LEU A 9 -52.28 -15.91 16.77
N PHE A 10 -52.79 -14.84 17.38
CA PHE A 10 -52.38 -13.47 17.09
C PHE A 10 -50.96 -13.17 17.59
N LEU A 11 -50.56 -13.72 18.73
CA LEU A 11 -49.18 -13.62 19.25
C LEU A 11 -48.17 -14.38 18.37
N ILE A 12 -48.53 -15.54 17.84
CA ILE A 12 -47.69 -16.31 16.93
C ILE A 12 -47.54 -15.58 15.58
N LEU A 13 -48.57 -14.87 15.08
CA LEU A 13 -48.49 -14.07 13.86
C LEU A 13 -47.60 -12.81 14.05
N ILE A 14 -47.60 -12.20 15.23
CA ILE A 14 -46.72 -11.03 15.52
C ILE A 14 -45.26 -11.49 15.68
N PHE A 15 -45.00 -12.69 16.23
CA PHE A 15 -43.65 -13.23 16.36
C PHE A 15 -43.05 -13.71 15.03
N SER A 16 -43.90 -14.13 14.08
CA SER A 16 -43.41 -14.52 12.73
C SER A 16 -43.08 -13.34 11.82
N PHE A 17 -43.50 -12.13 12.15
CA PHE A 17 -43.10 -10.92 11.41
C PHE A 17 -41.75 -10.33 11.85
N SER A 18 -41.14 -10.80 12.94
CA SER A 18 -39.85 -10.28 13.45
C SER A 18 -38.63 -11.01 12.87
N LEU A 19 -38.84 -11.94 11.95
CA LEU A 19 -37.73 -12.57 11.19
C LEU A 19 -37.65 -12.03 9.73
N ILE A 20 -37.87 -10.75 9.54
CA ILE A 20 -37.32 -10.10 8.39
C ILE A 20 -35.81 -9.98 8.70
N GLN A 21 -35.06 -11.00 8.34
CA GLN A 21 -33.63 -10.82 8.15
C GLN A 21 -33.49 -9.66 7.15
N ALA A 22 -32.99 -8.54 7.63
CA ALA A 22 -32.49 -7.52 6.72
C ALA A 22 -31.54 -8.28 5.81
N GLN A 23 -31.90 -8.49 4.56
CA GLN A 23 -30.96 -8.91 3.54
C GLN A 23 -29.89 -7.84 3.59
N ASN A 24 -28.69 -8.19 4.04
CA ASN A 24 -27.54 -7.31 3.94
C ASN A 24 -27.36 -7.04 2.45
N VAL A 25 -27.92 -5.93 1.99
CA VAL A 25 -27.70 -5.45 0.63
C VAL A 25 -26.22 -5.14 0.58
N SER A 26 -25.52 -5.76 -0.35
CA SER A 26 -24.11 -5.50 -0.56
C SER A 26 -23.87 -3.99 -0.72
N PRO A 27 -22.85 -3.40 -0.11
CA PRO A 27 -22.52 -2.00 -0.32
C PRO A 27 -22.06 -1.70 -1.75
N TRP A 28 -21.81 -2.72 -2.56
CA TRP A 28 -21.33 -2.60 -3.93
C TRP A 28 -22.45 -2.77 -4.96
N LYS A 29 -22.49 -1.85 -5.92
CA LYS A 29 -23.40 -1.91 -7.05
C LYS A 29 -22.62 -1.72 -8.34
N ARG A 30 -22.65 -2.72 -9.23
CA ARG A 30 -22.05 -2.61 -10.56
C ARG A 30 -22.78 -1.55 -11.39
N ILE A 31 -22.03 -0.70 -12.06
CA ILE A 31 -22.55 0.36 -12.94
C ILE A 31 -21.93 0.27 -14.33
N SER A 32 -22.62 0.81 -15.34
CA SER A 32 -22.10 0.87 -16.69
C SER A 32 -21.34 2.16 -16.95
N ARG A 33 -20.34 2.08 -17.82
CA ARG A 33 -19.53 3.24 -18.21
C ARG A 33 -20.34 4.37 -18.86
N ALA A 34 -21.44 4.05 -19.52
CA ALA A 34 -22.33 5.04 -20.14
C ALA A 34 -23.00 5.98 -19.10
N GLN A 35 -22.96 5.63 -17.83
CA GLN A 35 -23.55 6.41 -16.73
C GLN A 35 -22.58 7.43 -16.12
N ILE A 36 -21.33 7.48 -16.58
CA ILE A 36 -20.27 8.28 -15.96
C ILE A 36 -19.67 9.23 -16.98
N SER A 37 -19.39 10.47 -16.57
CA SER A 37 -18.60 11.42 -17.35
C SER A 37 -17.12 10.99 -17.36
N LEU A 38 -16.53 10.82 -18.55
CA LEU A 38 -15.14 10.42 -18.73
C LEU A 38 -14.11 11.51 -18.38
N THR A 39 -14.57 12.74 -18.17
CA THR A 39 -13.69 13.90 -17.92
C THR A 39 -13.14 13.96 -16.49
N GLU A 40 -13.60 13.10 -15.60
CA GLU A 40 -13.31 13.15 -14.17
C GLU A 40 -12.48 11.96 -13.64
N ARG A 41 -11.89 11.16 -14.52
CA ARG A 41 -11.12 10.00 -14.09
C ARG A 41 -9.80 10.42 -13.41
N VAL A 42 -9.56 9.91 -12.19
CA VAL A 42 -8.37 10.20 -11.39
C VAL A 42 -7.17 9.38 -11.86
N ASN A 43 -7.34 8.06 -11.98
CA ASN A 43 -6.27 7.17 -12.41
C ASN A 43 -6.18 7.12 -13.94
N ILE A 44 -5.09 7.67 -14.52
CA ILE A 44 -4.86 7.71 -15.97
C ILE A 44 -3.80 6.72 -16.45
N ARG A 45 -3.14 6.00 -15.51
CA ARG A 45 -2.07 5.04 -15.85
C ARG A 45 -2.62 3.74 -16.39
N GLU A 46 -3.85 3.40 -16.01
CA GLU A 46 -4.47 2.13 -16.42
C GLU A 46 -5.15 2.22 -17.79
N ASN A 47 -5.13 1.10 -18.52
CA ASN A 47 -5.80 0.98 -19.80
C ASN A 47 -7.32 0.98 -19.60
N GLN A 48 -8.04 1.76 -20.42
CA GLN A 48 -9.48 1.97 -20.24
C GLN A 48 -10.37 0.79 -20.70
N ASP A 49 -9.82 -0.18 -21.42
CA ASP A 49 -10.64 -1.12 -22.19
C ASP A 49 -11.25 -2.25 -21.36
N ASN A 50 -10.73 -2.51 -20.14
CA ASN A 50 -11.12 -3.65 -19.30
C ASN A 50 -11.54 -3.28 -17.87
N LEU A 51 -11.92 -2.02 -17.62
CA LEU A 51 -12.33 -1.57 -16.31
C LEU A 51 -13.75 -2.01 -15.97
N ALA A 52 -13.93 -2.64 -14.82
CA ALA A 52 -15.22 -2.82 -14.19
C ALA A 52 -15.50 -1.66 -13.22
N LEU A 53 -16.68 -1.07 -13.27
CA LEU A 53 -17.05 0.09 -12.48
C LEU A 53 -18.12 -0.26 -11.45
N PHE A 54 -17.94 0.27 -10.25
CA PHE A 54 -18.83 0.04 -9.11
C PHE A 54 -19.15 1.36 -8.39
N GLU A 55 -20.39 1.50 -7.99
CA GLU A 55 -20.80 2.47 -6.97
C GLU A 55 -20.70 1.80 -5.60
N LEU A 56 -20.08 2.48 -4.63
CA LEU A 56 -19.93 2.00 -3.26
C LEU A 56 -20.77 2.83 -2.31
N ASP A 57 -21.67 2.19 -1.56
CA ASP A 57 -22.22 2.80 -0.36
C ASP A 57 -21.17 2.75 0.77
N ILE A 58 -20.38 3.82 0.85
CA ILE A 58 -19.30 3.94 1.83
C ILE A 58 -19.83 3.97 3.26
N SER A 59 -21.06 4.45 3.46
CA SER A 59 -21.71 4.50 4.79
C SER A 59 -22.07 3.11 5.26
N ALA A 60 -22.64 2.29 4.38
CA ALA A 60 -22.95 0.89 4.67
C ALA A 60 -21.67 0.09 4.95
N LEU A 61 -20.60 0.30 4.16
CA LEU A 61 -19.32 -0.35 4.42
C LEU A 61 -18.74 0.09 5.77
N LYS A 62 -18.73 1.37 6.10
CA LYS A 62 -18.27 1.88 7.41
C LYS A 62 -19.04 1.26 8.56
N GLN A 63 -20.37 1.13 8.41
CA GLN A 63 -21.23 0.51 9.44
C GLN A 63 -20.86 -0.96 9.65
N SER A 64 -20.58 -1.71 8.59
CA SER A 64 -20.16 -3.11 8.70
C SER A 64 -18.80 -3.29 9.36
N LEU A 65 -17.90 -2.30 9.27
CA LEU A 65 -16.57 -2.32 9.89
C LEU A 65 -16.55 -1.87 11.36
N GLN A 66 -17.62 -1.23 11.86
CA GLN A 66 -17.68 -0.74 13.25
C GLN A 66 -17.40 -1.80 14.33
N PRO A 67 -17.82 -3.07 14.21
CA PRO A 67 -17.52 -4.08 15.21
C PRO A 67 -16.01 -4.28 15.43
N LEU A 68 -15.21 -4.19 14.39
CA LEU A 68 -13.73 -4.31 14.49
C LEU A 68 -13.11 -3.13 15.26
N GLN A 69 -13.70 -1.94 15.16
CA GLN A 69 -13.16 -0.72 15.75
C GLN A 69 -13.57 -0.52 17.21
N ASN A 70 -14.76 -1.02 17.59
CA ASN A 70 -15.40 -0.70 18.87
C ASN A 70 -15.44 -1.87 19.86
N SER A 71 -14.98 -3.04 19.50
CA SER A 71 -15.08 -4.23 20.33
C SER A 71 -13.74 -4.93 20.48
N ALA A 72 -13.30 -5.09 21.72
CA ALA A 72 -12.16 -5.97 22.03
C ALA A 72 -12.48 -7.48 21.81
N ILE A 73 -13.76 -7.82 21.57
CA ILE A 73 -14.22 -9.20 21.44
C ILE A 73 -14.33 -9.62 19.97
N VAL A 74 -14.72 -8.69 19.07
CA VAL A 74 -14.84 -8.97 17.64
C VAL A 74 -13.50 -8.68 16.98
N SER A 75 -12.78 -9.73 16.63
CA SER A 75 -11.48 -9.63 15.93
C SER A 75 -11.60 -9.80 14.42
N GLU A 76 -12.70 -10.38 13.92
CA GLU A 76 -12.91 -10.69 12.51
C GLU A 76 -14.38 -10.53 12.12
N ILE A 77 -14.60 -10.07 10.89
CA ILE A 77 -15.94 -9.98 10.27
C ILE A 77 -15.89 -10.46 8.83
N GLU A 78 -17.05 -10.72 8.23
CA GLU A 78 -17.17 -11.02 6.80
C GLU A 78 -17.60 -9.77 6.04
N ILE A 79 -16.92 -9.51 4.90
CA ILE A 79 -17.30 -8.48 3.93
C ILE A 79 -17.31 -9.05 2.51
N GLU A 80 -17.92 -8.30 1.59
CA GLU A 80 -17.92 -8.61 0.16
C GLU A 80 -17.06 -7.59 -0.58
N ILE A 81 -16.21 -8.08 -1.49
CA ILE A 81 -15.38 -7.28 -2.40
C ILE A 81 -15.63 -7.77 -3.83
N PRO A 82 -15.89 -6.89 -4.81
CA PRO A 82 -16.03 -7.32 -6.20
C PRO A 82 -14.71 -7.80 -6.80
N ASN A 83 -14.79 -8.78 -7.70
CA ASN A 83 -13.66 -9.29 -8.49
C ASN A 83 -13.73 -8.81 -9.96
N LYS A 84 -12.71 -9.10 -10.76
CA LYS A 84 -12.63 -8.70 -12.17
C LYS A 84 -13.76 -9.26 -13.06
N ARG A 85 -14.45 -10.33 -12.64
CA ARG A 85 -15.65 -10.84 -13.32
C ARG A 85 -16.90 -10.03 -12.97
N GLY A 86 -16.81 -9.15 -11.97
CA GLY A 86 -17.91 -8.37 -11.44
C GLY A 86 -18.78 -9.14 -10.47
N GLU A 87 -18.28 -10.25 -9.92
CA GLU A 87 -18.91 -11.05 -8.88
C GLU A 87 -18.45 -10.56 -7.52
N LEU A 88 -19.30 -10.71 -6.50
CA LEU A 88 -18.96 -10.40 -5.13
C LEU A 88 -18.34 -11.61 -4.46
N GLU A 89 -17.12 -11.45 -3.97
CA GLU A 89 -16.40 -12.47 -3.21
C GLU A 89 -16.38 -12.12 -1.73
N LYS A 90 -16.55 -13.15 -0.89
CA LYS A 90 -16.53 -13.00 0.56
C LYS A 90 -15.11 -13.14 1.10
N PHE A 91 -14.77 -12.22 1.99
CA PHE A 91 -13.51 -12.23 2.74
C PHE A 91 -13.81 -12.16 4.24
N LYS A 92 -13.03 -12.90 5.00
CA LYS A 92 -12.98 -12.79 6.46
C LYS A 92 -11.82 -11.87 6.80
N ILE A 93 -12.15 -10.70 7.35
CA ILE A 93 -11.18 -9.61 7.55
C ILE A 93 -11.01 -9.25 9.01
N HIS A 94 -9.87 -8.67 9.33
CA HIS A 94 -9.55 -8.05 10.62
C HIS A 94 -8.90 -6.68 10.40
N GLU A 95 -8.87 -5.86 11.44
CA GLU A 95 -8.11 -4.61 11.40
C GLU A 95 -6.60 -4.91 11.39
N PHE A 96 -5.90 -4.26 10.49
CA PHE A 96 -4.48 -4.45 10.24
C PHE A 96 -3.80 -3.08 10.16
N SER A 97 -3.71 -2.42 11.33
CA SER A 97 -3.26 -1.04 11.42
C SER A 97 -1.81 -0.89 10.98
N ASN A 98 -1.56 0.11 10.12
CA ASN A 98 -0.21 0.55 9.73
C ASN A 98 0.34 1.63 10.68
N PHE A 99 -0.39 1.99 11.74
CA PHE A 99 -0.03 3.06 12.66
C PHE A 99 0.28 2.50 14.05
N GLU A 100 1.28 3.06 14.71
CA GLU A 100 1.41 2.85 16.14
C GLU A 100 0.14 3.36 16.89
N PRO A 101 -0.23 2.75 18.03
CA PRO A 101 -1.51 3.02 18.68
C PRO A 101 -1.79 4.50 18.97
N ALA A 102 -0.76 5.28 19.32
CA ALA A 102 -0.93 6.69 19.61
C ALA A 102 -1.21 7.54 18.35
N LEU A 103 -0.67 7.16 17.20
CA LEU A 103 -1.00 7.78 15.91
C LEU A 103 -2.40 7.37 15.45
N GLN A 104 -2.75 6.08 15.59
CA GLN A 104 -4.09 5.59 15.27
C GLN A 104 -5.18 6.30 16.07
N ALA A 105 -4.92 6.60 17.34
CA ALA A 105 -5.86 7.33 18.19
C ALA A 105 -6.07 8.79 17.75
N GLN A 106 -5.06 9.42 17.15
CA GLN A 106 -5.16 10.79 16.60
C GLN A 106 -5.93 10.83 15.29
N PHE A 107 -5.88 9.76 14.50
CA PHE A 107 -6.52 9.64 13.18
C PHE A 107 -7.44 8.41 13.10
N PRO A 108 -8.55 8.41 13.85
CA PRO A 108 -9.41 7.23 13.97
C PRO A 108 -10.14 6.85 12.67
N ASP A 109 -10.27 7.78 11.73
CA ASP A 109 -10.93 7.58 10.45
C ASP A 109 -9.99 7.06 9.34
N ILE A 110 -8.68 7.00 9.60
CA ILE A 110 -7.69 6.44 8.68
C ILE A 110 -7.34 5.04 9.18
N ARG A 111 -7.76 4.00 8.44
CA ARG A 111 -7.63 2.61 8.87
C ARG A 111 -7.18 1.70 7.75
N SER A 112 -6.69 0.55 8.11
CA SER A 112 -6.33 -0.52 7.18
C SER A 112 -6.78 -1.88 7.73
N TYR A 113 -7.07 -2.78 6.79
CA TYR A 113 -7.63 -4.08 7.04
C TYR A 113 -6.95 -5.11 6.16
N SER A 114 -6.88 -6.34 6.65
CA SER A 114 -6.47 -7.49 5.85
C SER A 114 -7.38 -8.67 6.09
N GLY A 115 -7.39 -9.63 5.17
CA GLY A 115 -8.18 -10.84 5.35
C GLY A 115 -7.96 -11.89 4.28
N LEU A 116 -8.58 -13.03 4.52
CA LEU A 116 -8.50 -14.20 3.64
C LEU A 116 -9.84 -14.43 2.96
N GLY A 117 -9.78 -14.87 1.71
CA GLY A 117 -10.97 -15.22 0.94
C GLY A 117 -11.70 -16.40 1.52
N LEU A 118 -13.03 -16.31 1.58
CA LEU A 118 -13.91 -17.42 1.92
C LEU A 118 -14.38 -18.16 0.67
N THR A 119 -14.54 -17.41 -0.42
CA THR A 119 -14.91 -17.93 -1.74
C THR A 119 -13.69 -18.53 -2.44
N ASP A 120 -12.63 -17.74 -2.57
CA ASP A 120 -11.30 -18.17 -3.02
C ASP A 120 -10.35 -18.19 -1.82
N LYS A 121 -10.02 -19.37 -1.32
CA LYS A 121 -9.19 -19.54 -0.12
C LYS A 121 -7.71 -19.19 -0.35
N ASN A 122 -7.30 -19.03 -1.60
CA ASN A 122 -5.95 -18.62 -1.97
C ASN A 122 -5.83 -17.11 -2.16
N ALA A 123 -6.96 -16.38 -2.08
CA ALA A 123 -6.96 -14.92 -2.17
C ALA A 123 -6.73 -14.29 -0.79
N SER A 124 -5.95 -13.21 -0.77
CA SER A 124 -5.77 -12.34 0.39
C SER A 124 -6.14 -10.91 0.01
N VAL A 125 -6.96 -10.26 0.82
CA VAL A 125 -7.33 -8.86 0.60
C VAL A 125 -6.61 -7.96 1.60
N TYR A 126 -6.14 -6.82 1.09
CA TYR A 126 -5.64 -5.70 1.86
C TYR A 126 -6.36 -4.44 1.40
N PHE A 127 -6.91 -3.68 2.31
CA PHE A 127 -7.55 -2.42 1.94
C PHE A 127 -7.40 -1.34 3.00
N SER A 128 -7.25 -0.12 2.54
CA SER A 128 -7.27 1.09 3.36
C SER A 128 -8.62 1.76 3.29
N MET A 129 -9.00 2.44 4.38
CA MET A 129 -10.17 3.30 4.45
C MET A 129 -9.79 4.65 5.01
N SER A 130 -10.30 5.72 4.41
CA SER A 130 -10.11 7.09 4.86
C SER A 130 -11.35 7.93 4.55
N PRO A 131 -11.41 9.21 4.96
CA PRO A 131 -12.47 10.12 4.51
C PRO A 131 -12.56 10.28 2.98
N LYS A 132 -11.48 10.00 2.25
CA LYS A 132 -11.45 10.03 0.79
C LYS A 132 -11.96 8.74 0.13
N GLY A 133 -12.34 7.71 0.87
CA GLY A 133 -12.81 6.43 0.34
C GLY A 133 -11.90 5.27 0.69
N ILE A 134 -11.92 4.24 -0.17
CA ILE A 134 -11.11 3.03 0.01
C ILE A 134 -10.16 2.84 -1.17
N GLN A 135 -9.10 2.07 -0.92
CA GLN A 135 -8.25 1.46 -1.94
C GLN A 135 -8.00 0.02 -1.54
N THR A 136 -8.09 -0.90 -2.49
CA THR A 136 -7.90 -2.32 -2.22
C THR A 136 -6.78 -2.91 -3.06
N MET A 137 -6.25 -4.02 -2.58
CA MET A 137 -5.39 -4.95 -3.31
C MET A 137 -5.82 -6.36 -2.95
N VAL A 138 -6.12 -7.20 -3.94
CA VAL A 138 -6.41 -8.61 -3.75
C VAL A 138 -5.31 -9.42 -4.41
N LEU A 139 -4.49 -10.05 -3.59
CA LEU A 139 -3.43 -10.97 -4.03
C LEU A 139 -4.03 -12.35 -4.27
N ARG A 140 -3.69 -12.96 -5.41
CA ARG A 140 -4.12 -14.31 -5.79
C ARG A 140 -2.90 -15.17 -6.11
N SER A 141 -3.01 -16.47 -5.92
CA SER A 141 -1.90 -17.40 -6.17
C SER A 141 -1.82 -17.89 -7.62
N ASP A 142 -2.89 -17.77 -8.38
CA ASP A 142 -3.04 -18.38 -9.71
C ASP A 142 -3.40 -17.36 -10.81
N THR A 143 -3.61 -16.11 -10.43
CA THR A 143 -3.98 -15.03 -11.35
C THR A 143 -3.29 -13.72 -10.93
N THR A 144 -3.51 -12.68 -11.73
CA THR A 144 -2.99 -11.34 -11.47
C THR A 144 -3.60 -10.70 -10.23
N THR A 145 -2.86 -9.80 -9.61
CA THR A 145 -3.32 -8.94 -8.51
C THR A 145 -4.43 -8.02 -9.00
N GLU A 146 -5.51 -7.93 -8.24
CA GLU A 146 -6.67 -7.06 -8.54
C GLU A 146 -6.66 -5.83 -7.61
N PHE A 147 -7.04 -4.68 -8.16
CA PHE A 147 -7.08 -3.41 -7.45
C PHE A 147 -8.45 -2.76 -7.60
N ILE A 148 -8.90 -2.09 -6.54
CA ILE A 148 -10.05 -1.19 -6.58
C ILE A 148 -9.58 0.17 -6.09
N GLU A 149 -9.77 1.19 -6.94
CA GLU A 149 -9.41 2.58 -6.67
C GLU A 149 -10.57 3.51 -7.03
N ARG A 150 -10.55 4.74 -6.52
CA ARG A 150 -11.55 5.73 -6.91
C ARG A 150 -11.41 6.06 -8.39
N PHE A 151 -12.53 5.99 -9.09
CA PHE A 151 -12.61 6.45 -10.48
C PHE A 151 -12.66 7.98 -10.56
N SER A 152 -13.38 8.63 -9.64
CA SER A 152 -13.61 10.07 -9.62
C SER A 152 -13.59 10.62 -8.20
N ASP A 153 -13.06 11.83 -8.02
CA ASP A 153 -13.06 12.52 -6.73
C ASP A 153 -14.44 13.08 -6.33
N SER A 154 -15.33 13.24 -7.30
CA SER A 154 -16.65 13.83 -7.09
C SER A 154 -17.76 12.84 -6.73
N GLN A 155 -17.52 11.54 -6.90
CA GLN A 155 -18.52 10.48 -6.74
C GLN A 155 -17.91 9.25 -6.05
N ASP A 156 -18.72 8.48 -5.34
CA ASP A 156 -18.32 7.20 -4.74
C ASP A 156 -18.31 6.07 -5.79
N ILE A 157 -17.68 6.35 -6.93
CA ILE A 157 -17.46 5.44 -8.04
C ILE A 157 -16.02 4.94 -8.00
N TYR A 158 -15.90 3.62 -8.14
CA TYR A 158 -14.64 2.90 -8.08
C TYR A 158 -14.42 2.12 -9.37
N GLU A 159 -13.18 2.07 -9.80
CA GLU A 159 -12.74 1.20 -10.88
C GLU A 159 -12.02 -0.02 -10.32
N LEU A 160 -12.33 -1.17 -10.90
CA LEU A 160 -11.63 -2.41 -10.64
C LEU A 160 -10.83 -2.78 -11.88
N PHE A 161 -9.56 -3.04 -11.69
CA PHE A 161 -8.61 -3.45 -12.72
C PHE A 161 -7.65 -4.51 -12.18
N ASP A 162 -6.89 -5.14 -13.03
CA ASP A 162 -5.83 -6.05 -12.64
C ASP A 162 -4.46 -5.55 -13.11
N SER A 163 -3.39 -6.11 -12.57
CA SER A 163 -2.01 -5.70 -12.88
C SER A 163 -1.64 -5.84 -14.38
N ASN A 164 -2.40 -6.60 -15.17
CA ASN A 164 -2.18 -6.74 -16.62
C ASN A 164 -2.73 -5.57 -17.45
N THR A 165 -3.54 -4.70 -16.87
CA THR A 165 -4.21 -3.62 -17.63
C THR A 165 -3.36 -2.35 -17.75
N ARG A 166 -2.19 -2.32 -17.13
CA ARG A 166 -1.28 -1.17 -17.18
C ARG A 166 -0.82 -0.85 -18.60
N LYS A 167 -0.70 0.45 -18.90
CA LYS A 167 -0.09 0.93 -20.13
C LYS A 167 1.42 0.69 -20.08
N LYS A 168 1.95 0.01 -21.07
CA LYS A 168 3.39 -0.20 -21.23
C LYS A 168 4.09 1.12 -21.57
N GLY A 169 5.25 1.36 -20.98
CA GLY A 169 6.22 2.34 -21.46
C GLY A 169 5.99 3.80 -21.08
N ASP A 170 4.91 4.14 -20.37
CA ASP A 170 4.60 5.53 -20.01
C ASP A 170 5.18 5.98 -18.67
N LEU A 171 5.92 5.12 -17.98
CA LEU A 171 6.43 5.40 -16.64
C LEU A 171 7.96 5.29 -16.61
N PRO A 172 8.69 6.40 -16.72
CA PRO A 172 10.12 6.38 -16.43
C PRO A 172 10.31 6.14 -14.92
N LEU A 173 10.60 4.91 -14.53
CA LEU A 173 11.22 4.61 -13.25
C LEU A 173 12.72 4.72 -13.44
N SER A 174 13.37 5.47 -12.59
CA SER A 174 14.81 5.50 -12.47
C SER A 174 15.15 5.14 -11.04
N CYS A 175 15.43 3.87 -10.76
CA CYS A 175 16.10 3.49 -9.52
C CYS A 175 17.57 3.84 -9.63
N SER A 176 18.07 4.67 -8.74
CA SER A 176 19.47 5.06 -8.66
C SER A 176 20.21 4.35 -7.51
N THR A 177 19.61 3.35 -6.91
CA THR A 177 20.24 2.50 -5.89
C THR A 177 21.35 1.68 -6.54
N ALA A 178 22.57 1.85 -6.06
CA ALA A 178 23.70 1.07 -6.52
C ALA A 178 23.74 -0.29 -5.82
N ASP A 179 23.69 -1.36 -6.61
CA ASP A 179 23.77 -2.73 -6.09
C ASP A 179 25.08 -3.02 -5.36
N VAL A 180 25.02 -3.85 -4.34
CA VAL A 180 26.17 -4.27 -3.55
C VAL A 180 26.62 -5.67 -3.92
N LEU A 181 27.92 -5.92 -3.94
CA LEU A 181 28.51 -7.23 -4.20
C LEU A 181 28.18 -8.17 -3.01
N LEU A 182 27.15 -9.00 -3.16
CA LEU A 182 26.73 -9.96 -2.15
C LEU A 182 27.79 -11.00 -1.78
N ASN A 183 28.67 -11.36 -2.73
CA ASN A 183 29.63 -12.43 -2.57
C ASN A 183 30.60 -12.26 -1.39
N LYS A 184 31.00 -11.03 -1.03
CA LYS A 184 31.87 -10.78 0.12
C LYS A 184 31.14 -10.90 1.46
N GLN A 185 29.83 -10.60 1.51
CA GLN A 185 29.05 -10.67 2.73
C GLN A 185 28.46 -12.07 2.95
N LEU A 186 28.06 -12.78 1.89
CA LEU A 186 27.56 -14.15 1.97
C LEU A 186 28.65 -15.13 2.40
N VAL A 187 29.88 -14.99 1.91
CA VAL A 187 31.01 -15.84 2.31
C VAL A 187 31.32 -15.70 3.80
N ASN A 188 31.14 -14.52 4.38
CA ASN A 188 31.31 -14.28 5.82
C ASN A 188 30.08 -14.64 6.67
N LYS A 189 28.90 -14.81 6.04
CA LYS A 189 27.64 -15.18 6.72
C LYS A 189 27.25 -16.65 6.57
N THR A 190 28.07 -17.49 5.94
CA THR A 190 27.82 -18.95 5.77
C THR A 190 27.64 -19.72 7.07
N LEU A 191 27.79 -19.08 8.21
CA LEU A 191 27.55 -19.71 9.52
C LEU A 191 26.29 -19.20 10.23
N ALA A 192 25.56 -18.23 9.66
CA ALA A 192 24.28 -17.77 10.20
C ALA A 192 23.13 -18.60 9.56
N THR A 193 23.00 -19.84 10.01
CA THR A 193 21.94 -20.78 9.60
C THR A 193 20.53 -20.37 10.05
N THR A 194 20.30 -19.11 10.38
CA THR A 194 19.02 -18.62 10.94
C THR A 194 18.47 -17.43 10.16
N ALA A 195 18.53 -17.49 8.84
CA ALA A 195 17.92 -16.44 8.01
C ALA A 195 16.39 -16.35 8.20
N ASN A 196 15.73 -17.45 8.56
CA ASN A 196 14.32 -17.47 8.92
C ASN A 196 14.17 -18.20 10.27
N ASN A 197 13.85 -17.43 11.32
CA ASN A 197 13.56 -17.97 12.65
C ASN A 197 12.06 -18.25 12.87
N GLY A 198 11.23 -18.17 11.82
CA GLY A 198 9.78 -18.37 11.91
C GLY A 198 9.04 -17.28 12.70
N VAL A 199 9.67 -16.13 12.95
CA VAL A 199 9.09 -15.04 13.73
C VAL A 199 8.66 -13.92 12.80
N TYR A 200 7.37 -13.58 12.87
CA TYR A 200 6.81 -12.38 12.29
C TYR A 200 7.42 -11.13 12.96
N LYS A 201 7.83 -10.17 12.16
CA LYS A 201 8.53 -8.97 12.64
C LYS A 201 7.75 -7.71 12.30
N THR A 202 7.80 -6.73 13.21
CA THR A 202 7.31 -5.39 12.97
C THR A 202 8.47 -4.41 13.08
N LEU A 203 8.59 -3.51 12.10
CA LEU A 203 9.56 -2.42 12.10
C LEU A 203 8.83 -1.08 12.26
N ARG A 204 9.43 -0.18 13.03
CA ARG A 204 8.97 1.19 13.19
C ARG A 204 9.44 2.02 11.99
N LEU A 205 8.49 2.52 11.21
CA LEU A 205 8.77 3.32 10.02
C LEU A 205 8.62 4.80 10.34
N ALA A 206 9.67 5.58 10.12
CA ALA A 206 9.63 7.03 10.06
C ALA A 206 9.45 7.45 8.59
N LEU A 207 8.22 7.81 8.20
CA LEU A 207 7.87 8.14 6.82
C LEU A 207 7.67 9.65 6.67
N ALA A 208 8.63 10.30 6.02
CA ALA A 208 8.57 11.71 5.71
C ALA A 208 7.90 11.97 4.36
N CYS A 209 7.49 13.20 4.12
CA CYS A 209 7.14 13.66 2.78
C CYS A 209 7.55 15.11 2.54
N THR A 210 7.84 15.45 1.27
CA THR A 210 8.08 16.82 0.85
C THR A 210 6.82 17.66 0.93
N GLY A 211 6.96 18.99 0.93
CA GLY A 211 5.82 19.92 0.92
C GLY A 211 4.96 19.79 -0.34
N GLU A 212 5.56 19.39 -1.47
CA GLU A 212 4.84 19.12 -2.71
C GLU A 212 3.90 17.91 -2.57
N TYR A 213 4.35 16.84 -1.89
CA TYR A 213 3.52 15.66 -1.62
C TYR A 213 2.28 16.05 -0.80
N THR A 214 2.48 16.77 0.29
CA THR A 214 1.36 17.23 1.14
C THR A 214 0.43 18.18 0.38
N THR A 215 0.98 19.05 -0.47
CA THR A 215 0.20 19.96 -1.34
C THR A 215 -0.63 19.19 -2.35
N TYR A 216 -0.06 18.16 -2.98
CA TYR A 216 -0.77 17.31 -3.94
C TYR A 216 -2.02 16.68 -3.32
N PHE A 217 -1.92 16.14 -2.11
CA PHE A 217 -3.07 15.52 -1.44
C PHE A 217 -4.02 16.50 -0.74
N GLY A 218 -3.63 17.77 -0.59
CA GLY A 218 -4.49 18.82 -0.04
C GLY A 218 -4.42 18.97 1.50
N GLY A 219 -3.30 18.55 2.12
CA GLY A 219 -3.03 18.77 3.54
C GLY A 219 -2.52 17.53 4.28
N VAL A 220 -2.12 17.73 5.54
CA VAL A 220 -1.48 16.70 6.38
C VAL A 220 -2.33 15.45 6.55
N THR A 221 -3.61 15.61 6.86
CA THR A 221 -4.52 14.46 7.06
C THR A 221 -4.70 13.65 5.79
N GLN A 222 -4.81 14.32 4.65
CA GLN A 222 -4.97 13.67 3.34
C GLN A 222 -3.68 12.99 2.89
N ALA A 223 -2.52 13.62 3.13
CA ALA A 223 -1.22 13.01 2.89
C ALA A 223 -1.02 11.75 3.76
N LEU A 224 -1.38 11.82 5.06
CA LEU A 224 -1.32 10.66 5.94
C LEU A 224 -2.27 9.53 5.50
N ALA A 225 -3.46 9.89 4.98
CA ALA A 225 -4.39 8.90 4.42
C ALA A 225 -3.82 8.22 3.17
N ALA A 226 -3.14 8.97 2.30
CA ALA A 226 -2.45 8.43 1.13
C ALA A 226 -1.29 7.52 1.54
N MET A 227 -0.45 7.94 2.49
CA MET A 227 0.61 7.10 3.07
C MET A 227 0.05 5.80 3.64
N ASN A 228 -1.09 5.86 4.34
CA ASN A 228 -1.74 4.65 4.85
C ASN A 228 -2.21 3.72 3.73
N ALA A 229 -2.72 4.26 2.62
CA ALA A 229 -3.11 3.48 1.45
C ALA A 229 -1.91 2.77 0.82
N THR A 230 -0.82 3.50 0.55
CA THR A 230 0.44 2.95 0.07
C THR A 230 0.96 1.86 1.01
N LEU A 231 1.05 2.14 2.32
CA LEU A 231 1.56 1.17 3.30
C LEU A 231 0.68 -0.07 3.45
N THR A 232 -0.62 0.04 3.21
CA THR A 232 -1.51 -1.12 3.20
C THR A 232 -1.12 -2.12 2.11
N ARG A 233 -0.75 -1.63 0.93
CA ARG A 233 -0.25 -2.45 -0.18
C ARG A 233 1.17 -2.95 0.08
N VAL A 234 2.07 -2.09 0.52
CA VAL A 234 3.44 -2.45 0.91
C VAL A 234 3.43 -3.57 1.95
N ASN A 235 2.67 -3.39 3.02
CA ASN A 235 2.54 -4.40 4.07
C ASN A 235 1.87 -5.69 3.58
N GLY A 236 0.96 -5.61 2.62
CA GLY A 236 0.39 -6.78 1.97
C GLY A 236 1.46 -7.67 1.34
N ILE A 237 2.38 -7.07 0.57
CA ILE A 237 3.50 -7.76 -0.06
C ILE A 237 4.50 -8.25 1.01
N PHE A 238 4.94 -7.37 1.90
CA PHE A 238 5.97 -7.73 2.90
C PHE A 238 5.49 -8.77 3.91
N ASN A 239 4.19 -8.80 4.24
CA ASN A 239 3.64 -9.86 5.07
C ASN A 239 3.69 -11.21 4.37
N ARG A 240 3.27 -11.26 3.11
CA ARG A 240 3.27 -12.49 2.32
C ARG A 240 4.68 -13.03 2.10
N ASP A 241 5.59 -12.16 1.69
CA ASP A 241 6.90 -12.57 1.17
C ASP A 241 7.99 -12.58 2.24
N LEU A 242 7.91 -11.72 3.24
CA LEU A 242 8.98 -11.51 4.22
C LEU A 242 8.55 -11.78 5.67
N ALA A 243 7.26 -12.05 5.94
CA ALA A 243 6.68 -12.10 7.29
C ALA A 243 7.03 -10.83 8.10
N LEU A 244 6.92 -9.66 7.46
CA LEU A 244 7.29 -8.36 7.97
C LEU A 244 6.14 -7.36 7.87
N HIS A 245 6.00 -6.49 8.88
CA HIS A 245 5.06 -5.38 8.90
C HIS A 245 5.76 -4.06 9.24
N LEU A 246 5.38 -3.00 8.57
CA LEU A 246 5.86 -1.64 8.82
C LEU A 246 4.78 -0.82 9.53
N ASN A 247 5.07 -0.30 10.72
CA ASN A 247 4.20 0.61 11.45
C ASN A 247 4.75 2.03 11.43
N LEU A 248 3.95 3.00 11.04
CA LEU A 248 4.28 4.42 11.22
C LEU A 248 4.42 4.74 12.70
N ILE A 249 5.51 5.40 13.05
CA ILE A 249 5.80 5.84 14.42
C ILE A 249 4.74 6.80 14.96
N ALA A 250 4.55 6.82 16.27
CA ALA A 250 3.50 7.58 16.95
C ALA A 250 3.49 9.08 16.63
N ASN A 251 4.64 9.68 16.43
CA ASN A 251 4.82 11.10 16.12
C ASN A 251 5.14 11.38 14.65
N ASN A 252 4.73 10.48 13.73
CA ASN A 252 5.07 10.60 12.31
C ASN A 252 4.61 11.92 11.65
N THR A 253 3.58 12.56 12.17
CA THR A 253 3.05 13.83 11.64
C THR A 253 4.04 15.00 11.62
N VAL A 254 5.08 14.97 12.47
CA VAL A 254 6.13 16.01 12.47
C VAL A 254 7.03 15.95 11.23
N LEU A 255 6.95 14.87 10.45
CA LEU A 255 7.68 14.64 9.22
C LEU A 255 6.86 14.97 7.95
N LEU A 256 5.60 15.41 8.10
CA LEU A 256 4.74 15.79 6.98
C LEU A 256 4.84 17.29 6.76
N TYR A 257 5.66 17.68 5.81
CA TYR A 257 5.91 19.07 5.51
C TYR A 257 4.81 19.64 4.61
N THR A 258 4.41 20.89 4.84
CA THR A 258 3.28 21.52 4.12
C THR A 258 3.70 22.64 3.19
N ASN A 259 4.95 23.05 3.26
CA ASN A 259 5.47 24.15 2.45
C ASN A 259 6.78 23.75 1.75
N PRO A 260 6.76 23.57 0.42
CA PRO A 260 7.94 23.20 -0.38
C PRO A 260 9.10 24.20 -0.31
N ALA A 261 8.82 25.46 0.06
CA ALA A 261 9.88 26.48 0.15
C ALA A 261 10.64 26.44 1.47
N THR A 262 10.16 25.71 2.46
CA THR A 262 10.73 25.69 3.82
C THR A 262 10.91 24.31 4.41
N ASP A 263 10.54 23.27 3.68
CA ASP A 263 10.87 21.91 4.10
C ASP A 263 12.40 21.68 4.02
N PRO A 264 12.95 20.66 4.65
CA PRO A 264 14.39 20.43 4.71
C PRO A 264 14.94 19.76 3.43
N TYR A 265 14.11 19.61 2.39
CA TYR A 265 14.45 18.85 1.19
C TYR A 265 14.75 19.76 0.02
N SER A 266 15.81 19.46 -0.71
CA SER A 266 16.13 20.14 -1.96
C SER A 266 15.01 19.97 -3.00
N PRO A 267 14.84 20.94 -3.93
CA PRO A 267 13.91 20.76 -5.05
C PRO A 267 14.13 19.44 -5.76
N SER A 268 13.06 18.84 -6.29
CA SER A 268 13.08 17.51 -6.90
C SER A 268 14.13 17.31 -7.98
N SER A 269 14.51 18.38 -8.71
CA SER A 269 15.60 18.35 -9.71
C SER A 269 16.99 18.05 -9.12
N VAL A 270 17.16 18.22 -7.82
CA VAL A 270 18.40 17.89 -7.10
C VAL A 270 18.16 16.73 -6.15
N GLY A 271 17.05 16.79 -5.41
CA GLY A 271 16.68 15.82 -4.40
C GLY A 271 16.48 14.41 -4.95
N ALA A 272 15.70 14.30 -6.03
CA ALA A 272 15.46 13.01 -6.70
C ALA A 272 16.69 12.48 -7.47
N ASN A 273 17.77 13.21 -7.52
CA ASN A 273 19.08 12.77 -8.02
C ASN A 273 20.05 12.39 -6.87
N GLY A 274 19.54 12.09 -5.69
CA GLY A 274 20.30 11.53 -4.57
C GLY A 274 20.52 12.47 -3.39
N ALA A 275 20.23 13.78 -3.47
CA ALA A 275 20.41 14.69 -2.34
C ALA A 275 19.46 14.34 -1.18
N TRP A 276 18.25 13.89 -1.47
CA TRP A 276 17.26 13.51 -0.46
C TRP A 276 17.70 12.37 0.47
N ASN A 277 18.61 11.49 0.02
CA ASN A 277 19.12 10.42 0.88
C ASN A 277 19.74 10.98 2.17
N LEU A 278 20.65 11.93 2.05
CA LEU A 278 21.34 12.49 3.22
C LEU A 278 20.47 13.51 3.94
N GLU A 279 19.68 14.28 3.23
CA GLU A 279 18.75 15.25 3.81
C GLU A 279 17.74 14.56 4.71
N LEU A 280 17.13 13.45 4.25
CA LEU A 280 16.23 12.64 5.07
C LEU A 280 16.92 12.04 6.29
N GLN A 281 18.10 11.41 6.10
CA GLN A 281 18.83 10.82 7.22
C GLN A 281 19.11 11.85 8.33
N ASN A 282 19.51 13.06 7.96
CA ASN A 282 19.78 14.14 8.90
C ASN A 282 18.48 14.68 9.55
N ASP A 283 17.42 14.84 8.79
CA ASP A 283 16.12 15.28 9.32
C ASP A 283 15.57 14.29 10.36
N LEU A 284 15.58 12.99 10.05
CA LEU A 284 15.14 11.95 10.97
C LEU A 284 16.02 11.88 12.22
N THR A 285 17.33 12.04 12.06
CA THR A 285 18.27 12.08 13.20
C THR A 285 17.94 13.25 14.13
N ALA A 286 17.66 14.44 13.58
CA ALA A 286 17.39 15.64 14.33
C ALA A 286 16.00 15.65 14.99
N LYS A 287 14.95 15.22 14.27
CA LYS A 287 13.55 15.34 14.73
C LYS A 287 13.04 14.13 15.49
N ILE A 288 13.43 12.96 15.06
CA ILE A 288 12.93 11.69 15.62
C ILE A 288 13.95 11.10 16.59
N GLY A 289 15.24 11.20 16.25
CA GLY A 289 16.32 10.53 16.96
C GLY A 289 16.45 9.05 16.58
N ASN A 290 17.68 8.61 16.37
CA ASN A 290 17.97 7.30 15.78
C ASN A 290 17.50 6.09 16.60
N ALA A 291 17.19 6.24 17.88
CA ALA A 291 16.65 5.15 18.71
C ALA A 291 15.15 4.90 18.50
N ASN A 292 14.43 5.80 17.83
CA ASN A 292 12.97 5.80 17.80
C ASN A 292 12.36 5.27 16.51
N TYR A 293 13.16 4.82 15.54
CA TYR A 293 12.71 4.19 14.31
C TYR A 293 13.70 3.11 13.84
N ASP A 294 13.25 2.22 12.98
CA ASP A 294 14.02 1.08 12.48
C ASP A 294 14.34 1.21 10.97
N ILE A 295 13.47 1.89 10.24
CA ILE A 295 13.60 2.25 8.82
C ILE A 295 13.02 3.65 8.60
N GLY A 296 13.66 4.48 7.79
CA GLY A 296 13.17 5.78 7.36
C GLY A 296 13.03 5.87 5.86
N HIS A 297 11.97 6.53 5.40
CA HIS A 297 11.72 6.71 3.97
C HIS A 297 11.08 8.07 3.70
N LEU A 298 11.30 8.64 2.48
CA LEU A 298 10.74 9.91 2.05
C LEU A 298 9.86 9.69 0.82
N PHE A 299 8.65 10.26 0.83
CA PHE A 299 7.83 10.40 -0.36
C PHE A 299 7.95 11.80 -0.96
N GLY A 300 8.43 11.84 -2.22
CA GLY A 300 8.36 13.04 -3.04
C GLY A 300 7.14 13.01 -3.98
N ALA A 301 6.81 14.12 -4.61
CA ALA A 301 5.69 14.22 -5.55
C ALA A 301 6.12 14.31 -7.02
N SER A 302 7.39 14.53 -7.31
CA SER A 302 7.91 14.70 -8.67
C SER A 302 9.42 14.47 -8.73
N GLY A 303 9.98 14.49 -9.93
CA GLY A 303 11.41 14.36 -10.17
C GLY A 303 11.82 13.00 -10.70
N GLY A 304 11.00 12.00 -10.45
CA GLY A 304 11.26 10.62 -10.91
C GLY A 304 12.29 9.89 -10.06
N GLY A 305 12.13 8.58 -9.99
CA GLY A 305 13.10 7.69 -9.41
C GLY A 305 12.95 7.40 -7.93
N GLY A 306 13.79 6.50 -7.50
CA GLY A 306 13.96 6.10 -6.11
C GLY A 306 15.42 5.83 -5.80
N ASN A 307 15.73 5.80 -4.53
CA ASN A 307 17.04 5.39 -4.03
C ASN A 307 16.93 4.95 -2.57
N ALA A 308 17.40 3.76 -2.27
CA ALA A 308 17.43 3.25 -0.90
C ALA A 308 18.49 3.95 -0.02
N GLY A 309 19.43 4.67 -0.61
CA GLY A 309 20.57 5.26 0.08
C GLY A 309 21.56 4.22 0.61
N CYS A 310 21.05 3.19 1.27
CA CYS A 310 21.85 2.08 1.79
C CYS A 310 21.09 0.77 1.70
N ILE A 311 21.63 -0.21 0.95
CA ILE A 311 21.06 -1.55 0.86
C ILE A 311 21.29 -2.32 2.17
N GLY A 312 20.20 -2.83 2.76
CA GLY A 312 20.24 -3.69 3.96
C GLY A 312 20.62 -2.96 5.24
N CYS A 313 20.48 -1.64 5.31
CA CYS A 313 20.83 -0.87 6.49
C CYS A 313 19.71 -0.71 7.53
N VAL A 314 18.62 -1.44 7.40
CA VAL A 314 17.53 -1.44 8.39
C VAL A 314 18.11 -1.68 9.79
N CYS A 315 17.66 -0.92 10.78
CA CYS A 315 18.12 -0.91 12.17
C CYS A 315 19.56 -0.43 12.40
N GLN A 316 20.29 -0.02 11.35
CA GLN A 316 21.64 0.52 11.50
C GLN A 316 21.60 2.04 11.68
N ASN A 317 22.14 2.54 12.78
CA ASN A 317 22.22 3.97 13.03
C ASN A 317 23.35 4.60 12.21
N PRO A 318 23.19 5.84 11.71
CA PRO A 318 24.30 6.59 11.13
C PRO A 318 25.39 6.82 12.17
N ILE A 319 26.64 6.78 11.73
CA ILE A 319 27.82 7.02 12.57
C ILE A 319 28.31 8.48 12.47
N SER A 320 27.86 9.21 11.47
CA SER A 320 28.17 10.63 11.24
C SER A 320 27.01 11.32 10.52
N SER A 321 27.09 12.65 10.40
CA SER A 321 26.11 13.45 9.63
C SER A 321 26.23 13.31 8.10
N THR A 322 27.19 12.56 7.61
CA THR A 322 27.38 12.26 6.18
C THR A 322 27.15 10.80 5.85
N ASP A 323 26.74 10.01 6.83
CA ASP A 323 26.51 8.56 6.68
C ASP A 323 25.09 8.27 6.20
N LEU A 324 24.97 7.46 5.16
CA LEU A 324 23.71 6.93 4.71
C LEU A 324 23.42 5.61 5.42
N ALA A 325 22.34 5.57 6.18
CA ALA A 325 21.98 4.42 7.00
C ALA A 325 20.47 4.12 6.87
N LYS A 326 19.85 3.61 7.92
CA LYS A 326 18.43 3.18 7.93
C LYS A 326 17.41 4.26 7.58
N GLY A 327 17.78 5.54 7.61
CA GLY A 327 16.90 6.68 7.36
C GLY A 327 17.19 7.38 6.03
N SER A 328 17.68 6.70 5.00
CA SER A 328 18.16 7.36 3.80
C SER A 328 17.41 6.99 2.51
N GLY A 329 16.32 6.22 2.56
CA GLY A 329 15.55 5.84 1.36
C GLY A 329 14.53 6.89 0.93
N TYR A 330 14.31 7.03 -0.38
CA TYR A 330 13.21 7.84 -0.91
C TYR A 330 12.58 7.22 -2.15
N THR A 331 11.32 7.61 -2.42
CA THR A 331 10.59 7.30 -3.65
C THR A 331 9.84 8.54 -4.14
N SER A 332 9.92 8.82 -5.43
CA SER A 332 9.23 9.95 -6.05
C SER A 332 8.84 9.64 -7.50
N PRO A 333 7.59 9.94 -7.93
CA PRO A 333 7.16 9.64 -9.29
C PRO A 333 7.69 10.68 -10.28
N ALA A 334 7.92 10.25 -11.54
CA ALA A 334 8.29 11.17 -12.62
C ALA A 334 7.09 11.94 -13.17
N ASP A 335 5.90 11.35 -13.14
CA ASP A 335 4.66 11.91 -13.70
C ASP A 335 3.89 12.83 -12.73
N GLY A 336 4.43 13.09 -11.55
CA GLY A 336 3.81 13.95 -10.54
C GLY A 336 2.62 13.33 -9.82
N LYS A 337 2.45 11.99 -9.86
CA LYS A 337 1.35 11.27 -9.23
C LYS A 337 1.86 10.25 -8.21
N PRO A 338 2.07 10.65 -6.95
CA PRO A 338 2.59 9.78 -5.89
C PRO A 338 1.49 8.89 -5.29
N GLU A 339 0.76 8.16 -6.12
CA GLU A 339 -0.34 7.28 -5.73
C GLU A 339 -0.62 6.21 -6.79
N GLY A 340 -1.42 5.19 -6.41
CA GLY A 340 -1.82 4.08 -7.24
C GLY A 340 -0.84 2.92 -7.20
N ASP A 341 -1.26 1.78 -7.79
CA ASP A 341 -0.52 0.52 -7.72
C ASP A 341 0.93 0.62 -8.20
N THR A 342 1.18 1.38 -9.27
CA THR A 342 2.53 1.59 -9.82
C THR A 342 3.44 2.30 -8.82
N PHE A 343 2.95 3.41 -8.20
CA PHE A 343 3.73 4.11 -7.19
C PHE A 343 3.95 3.21 -5.97
N ASP A 344 2.88 2.57 -5.50
CA ASP A 344 2.90 1.79 -4.27
C ASP A 344 3.78 0.54 -4.39
N ILE A 345 3.68 -0.20 -5.50
CA ILE A 345 4.30 -1.52 -5.65
C ILE A 345 5.61 -1.43 -6.43
N ASP A 346 5.58 -0.92 -7.68
CA ASP A 346 6.79 -0.94 -8.50
C ASP A 346 7.84 0.05 -8.00
N PHE A 347 7.45 1.10 -7.27
CA PHE A 347 8.40 2.10 -6.79
C PHE A 347 8.64 1.97 -5.28
N VAL A 348 7.59 2.09 -4.43
CA VAL A 348 7.81 2.10 -2.97
C VAL A 348 8.24 0.74 -2.44
N VAL A 349 7.57 -0.36 -2.84
CA VAL A 349 7.99 -1.70 -2.40
C VAL A 349 9.38 -2.02 -2.92
N HIS A 350 9.71 -1.61 -4.16
CA HIS A 350 11.03 -1.79 -4.76
C HIS A 350 12.12 -1.11 -3.92
N GLU A 351 12.00 0.20 -3.66
CA GLU A 351 13.03 0.94 -2.90
C GLU A 351 13.13 0.49 -1.44
N MET A 352 12.00 0.20 -0.79
CA MET A 352 12.02 -0.38 0.56
C MET A 352 12.58 -1.80 0.54
N GLY A 353 12.40 -2.56 -0.54
CA GLY A 353 13.05 -3.86 -0.77
C GLY A 353 14.57 -3.76 -0.73
N HIS A 354 15.14 -2.73 -1.39
CA HIS A 354 16.57 -2.43 -1.29
C HIS A 354 16.99 -2.07 0.14
N GLN A 355 16.23 -1.24 0.83
CA GLN A 355 16.52 -0.92 2.24
C GLN A 355 16.51 -2.19 3.12
N LEU A 356 15.68 -3.18 2.80
CA LEU A 356 15.62 -4.49 3.48
C LEU A 356 16.73 -5.45 3.03
N GLY A 357 17.50 -5.14 1.99
CA GLY A 357 18.70 -5.87 1.60
C GLY A 357 18.66 -6.55 0.24
N ALA A 358 17.62 -6.31 -0.57
CA ALA A 358 17.53 -6.86 -1.90
C ALA A 358 18.40 -6.07 -2.89
N ASN A 359 19.01 -6.75 -3.86
CA ASN A 359 19.59 -6.18 -5.07
C ASN A 359 18.62 -6.35 -6.24
N HIS A 360 18.92 -5.69 -7.37
CA HIS A 360 18.20 -5.92 -8.61
C HIS A 360 18.39 -7.34 -9.13
N THR A 361 17.32 -7.91 -9.69
CA THR A 361 17.27 -9.29 -10.17
C THR A 361 17.23 -9.42 -11.69
N PHE A 362 16.98 -8.31 -12.44
CA PHE A 362 16.97 -8.29 -13.90
C PHE A 362 18.35 -8.60 -14.51
N SER A 363 18.37 -9.09 -15.76
CA SER A 363 19.61 -9.46 -16.45
C SER A 363 19.83 -8.76 -17.80
N HIS A 364 19.00 -7.77 -18.17
CA HIS A 364 19.20 -7.00 -19.40
C HIS A 364 20.47 -6.11 -19.35
N GLU A 365 20.90 -5.75 -18.16
CA GLU A 365 22.18 -5.11 -17.88
C GLU A 365 22.93 -5.95 -16.86
N THR A 366 24.27 -6.01 -17.00
CA THR A 366 25.09 -6.80 -16.07
C THR A 366 25.59 -5.90 -14.95
N GLU A 367 24.95 -5.97 -13.80
CA GLU A 367 25.42 -5.28 -12.59
C GLU A 367 26.48 -6.09 -11.81
N GLY A 368 26.70 -7.35 -12.21
CA GLY A 368 27.79 -8.16 -11.65
C GLY A 368 27.64 -8.58 -10.20
N THR A 369 26.41 -8.52 -9.66
CA THR A 369 26.13 -8.78 -8.24
C THR A 369 25.95 -10.27 -7.93
N GLY A 370 25.69 -11.09 -8.94
CA GLY A 370 25.45 -12.53 -8.81
C GLY A 370 24.00 -12.89 -8.51
N VAL A 371 23.07 -11.92 -8.53
CA VAL A 371 21.63 -12.13 -8.33
C VAL A 371 20.78 -11.74 -9.54
N ASN A 372 21.42 -11.38 -10.66
CA ASN A 372 20.80 -11.05 -11.94
C ASN A 372 20.31 -12.32 -12.64
N VAL A 373 19.22 -12.92 -12.16
CA VAL A 373 18.74 -14.25 -12.56
C VAL A 373 17.48 -14.20 -13.41
N GLU A 374 16.83 -13.05 -13.48
CA GLU A 374 15.59 -12.89 -14.23
C GLU A 374 15.87 -12.43 -15.68
N PRO A 375 15.35 -13.12 -16.71
CA PRO A 375 15.58 -12.76 -18.11
C PRO A 375 15.05 -11.34 -18.43
N GLY A 376 15.82 -10.58 -19.20
CA GLY A 376 15.43 -9.23 -19.63
C GLY A 376 15.18 -8.30 -18.46
N GLY A 377 14.04 -7.60 -18.46
CA GLY A 377 13.59 -6.72 -17.38
C GLY A 377 13.05 -7.46 -16.17
N GLY A 378 12.92 -8.79 -16.23
CA GLY A 378 12.39 -9.60 -15.14
C GLY A 378 10.89 -9.52 -14.97
N SER A 379 10.40 -10.15 -13.90
CA SER A 379 8.98 -10.23 -13.54
C SER A 379 8.67 -9.82 -12.11
N THR A 380 9.66 -9.87 -11.23
CA THR A 380 9.45 -9.53 -9.81
C THR A 380 9.59 -8.04 -9.54
N ILE A 381 9.17 -7.64 -8.34
CA ILE A 381 9.25 -6.25 -7.85
C ILE A 381 10.69 -5.73 -7.83
N MET A 382 11.68 -6.59 -7.48
CA MET A 382 13.08 -6.21 -7.46
C MET A 382 13.75 -6.23 -8.86
N ALA A 383 12.99 -6.54 -9.89
CA ALA A 383 13.34 -6.36 -11.28
C ALA A 383 12.69 -5.07 -11.85
N TYR A 384 12.62 -4.94 -13.16
CA TYR A 384 12.08 -3.76 -13.84
C TYR A 384 10.96 -4.15 -14.82
N ALA A 385 10.06 -5.03 -14.38
CA ALA A 385 8.93 -5.45 -15.20
C ALA A 385 8.07 -4.26 -15.63
N GLY A 386 7.84 -4.13 -16.93
CA GLY A 386 7.02 -3.07 -17.48
C GLY A 386 7.69 -1.69 -17.64
N VAL A 387 8.93 -1.50 -17.17
CA VAL A 387 9.60 -0.19 -17.16
C VAL A 387 10.86 -0.10 -18.02
N THR A 388 11.22 -1.17 -18.73
CA THR A 388 12.38 -1.22 -19.63
C THR A 388 11.98 -1.59 -21.06
N ASP A 389 12.90 -1.40 -22.03
CA ASP A 389 12.72 -1.89 -23.41
C ASP A 389 12.86 -3.41 -23.52
N TYR A 390 13.34 -4.09 -22.50
CA TYR A 390 13.58 -5.54 -22.43
C TYR A 390 12.52 -6.27 -21.60
N ASN A 391 11.29 -5.74 -21.57
CA ASN A 391 10.22 -6.29 -20.74
C ASN A 391 9.80 -7.69 -21.16
N VAL A 392 9.72 -8.60 -20.21
CA VAL A 392 9.14 -9.94 -20.36
C VAL A 392 7.67 -9.96 -19.97
N GLN A 393 7.26 -9.03 -19.10
CA GLN A 393 5.86 -8.74 -18.77
C GLN A 393 5.68 -7.24 -18.46
N SER A 394 4.43 -6.81 -18.37
CA SER A 394 4.08 -5.38 -18.28
C SER A 394 3.96 -4.83 -16.86
N HIS A 395 4.14 -5.66 -15.84
CA HIS A 395 3.94 -5.33 -14.42
C HIS A 395 4.79 -6.25 -13.56
N SER A 396 5.02 -5.85 -12.32
CA SER A 396 5.65 -6.69 -11.31
C SER A 396 4.63 -7.60 -10.62
N ASP A 397 5.04 -8.81 -10.28
CA ASP A 397 4.27 -9.80 -9.52
C ASP A 397 4.87 -10.10 -8.16
#